data_4463f2499fb8106566f20423c02f94a8
#
_entry.id   4463f2499fb8106566f20423c02f94a8
#
_cell.length_a   1.000
_cell.length_b   1.000
_cell.length_c   1.000
_cell.angle_alpha   90.00
_cell.angle_beta   90.00
_cell.angle_gamma   90.00
#
_symmetry.space_group_name_H-M   'P 1'
#
loop_
_entity.id
_entity.type
_entity.pdbx_description
1 polymer ?
#
loop_
_entity_poly.entity_id
_entity_poly.type
_entity_poly.pdbx_seq_one_letter_code
_entity_poly.pdbx_strand_id
1 'polypeptide(L)'
;MNIFAKKPYLLALVLSAILFIWLLSGQSNASKTPTPPPVVATQPMQVRVQEFIAQPLQREIVITGRTAPYRIATVRAEIDGRVTEILAERGARVQKNQVVVRLAVDDRETRLKEAQALLSQRETDYKAKRDLAKKGFQAETQIAEAFALLESAKNWVMQAQLARDNVLIKIPFDGVLVQRPVEIGDYVRVGDGVAEIMDEAKFLVIGDLNELERAAVRVGSRAEVRLLTGDSVTGKISLLATQADAATRTFRIEVEIPNNDKTFAAGQTCEIIPMETIAAHQISAALLSLNDAGVVGVKAVNLQNKVEFYPAELIRSEGSGVWLKNLPTKLRLITVGQGFVRPGDVVHPTVEVQKK
;
A
#
# COMPACT_ATOMS: atom_id res chain seq x y z
N MET A 1 104.64 -35.29 -7.11
CA MET A 1 103.63 -34.36 -7.54
C MET A 1 102.50 -34.32 -6.53
N ASN A 2 102.63 -33.59 -5.40
CA ASN A 2 101.59 -33.42 -4.39
C ASN A 2 101.92 -32.18 -3.58
N ILE A 3 101.74 -31.00 -4.26
CA ILE A 3 101.96 -29.70 -3.63
C ILE A 3 100.70 -29.30 -2.76
N PHE A 4 99.53 -29.86 -3.07
CA PHE A 4 98.30 -29.54 -2.39
C PHE A 4 98.04 -30.22 -1.04
N ALA A 5 98.72 -31.35 -0.76
CA ALA A 5 98.54 -32.13 0.49
C ALA A 5 99.26 -31.52 1.71
N LYS A 6 100.19 -30.55 1.55
CA LYS A 6 100.93 -29.92 2.66
C LYS A 6 100.49 -28.50 3.04
N LYS A 7 99.59 -27.86 2.26
CA LYS A 7 99.12 -26.50 2.56
C LYS A 7 97.67 -26.34 2.22
N PRO A 8 96.69 -26.77 3.08
CA PRO A 8 95.26 -26.71 2.77
C PRO A 8 94.68 -25.30 2.57
N TYR A 9 95.34 -24.25 3.02
CA TYR A 9 94.97 -22.87 2.80
C TYR A 9 95.08 -22.45 1.33
N LEU A 10 95.97 -23.07 0.52
CA LEU A 10 96.05 -22.78 -0.90
C LEU A 10 94.81 -23.24 -1.67
N LEU A 11 94.23 -24.35 -1.25
CA LEU A 11 93.02 -24.89 -1.85
C LEU A 11 91.81 -23.99 -1.51
N ALA A 12 91.79 -23.47 -0.30
CA ALA A 12 90.72 -22.47 0.12
C ALA A 12 90.84 -21.16 -0.64
N LEU A 13 92.10 -20.72 -0.91
CA LEU A 13 92.34 -19.47 -1.65
C LEU A 13 91.92 -19.61 -3.14
N VAL A 14 92.18 -20.75 -3.76
CA VAL A 14 91.74 -21.02 -5.13
C VAL A 14 90.26 -21.15 -5.22
N LEU A 15 89.58 -21.81 -4.26
CA LEU A 15 88.12 -21.88 -4.21
C LEU A 15 87.50 -20.52 -3.98
N SER A 16 88.08 -19.69 -3.10
CA SER A 16 87.57 -18.28 -2.89
C SER A 16 87.79 -17.43 -4.13
N ALA A 17 88.90 -17.59 -4.85
CA ALA A 17 89.11 -16.85 -6.11
C ALA A 17 88.14 -17.27 -7.20
N ILE A 18 87.83 -18.58 -7.31
CA ILE A 18 86.80 -19.06 -8.27
C ILE A 18 85.42 -18.54 -7.89
N LEU A 19 85.06 -18.55 -6.60
CA LEU A 19 83.77 -18.00 -6.13
C LEU A 19 83.63 -16.48 -6.39
N PHE A 20 84.77 -15.76 -6.21
CA PHE A 20 84.81 -14.31 -6.45
C PHE A 20 84.70 -13.98 -7.95
N ILE A 21 85.33 -14.78 -8.81
CA ILE A 21 85.18 -14.64 -10.28
C ILE A 21 83.77 -15.00 -10.70
N TRP A 22 83.11 -16.00 -10.07
CA TRP A 22 81.75 -16.38 -10.36
C TRP A 22 80.73 -15.29 -9.92
N LEU A 23 80.93 -14.69 -8.75
CA LEU A 23 80.16 -13.55 -8.27
C LEU A 23 80.32 -12.32 -9.17
N LEU A 24 81.50 -12.01 -9.66
CA LEU A 24 81.73 -10.89 -10.60
C LEU A 24 81.14 -11.18 -11.99
N SER A 25 81.10 -12.42 -12.42
CA SER A 25 80.49 -12.76 -13.72
C SER A 25 78.95 -12.70 -13.68
N GLY A 26 78.32 -12.82 -12.49
CA GLY A 26 76.86 -12.66 -12.29
C GLY A 26 76.37 -11.23 -12.39
N GLN A 27 77.30 -10.24 -12.21
CA GLN A 27 76.89 -8.79 -12.29
C GLN A 27 76.83 -8.26 -13.70
N SER A 28 77.35 -8.90 -14.72
CA SER A 28 77.35 -8.41 -16.11
C SER A 28 76.06 -8.71 -16.88
N ASN A 29 75.07 -9.41 -16.30
CA ASN A 29 73.79 -9.69 -16.97
C ASN A 29 72.55 -8.93 -16.38
N ALA A 30 72.76 -7.98 -15.48
CA ALA A 30 71.72 -7.26 -14.81
C ALA A 30 71.37 -5.93 -15.43
N SER A 31 71.38 -5.81 -16.75
CA SER A 31 70.90 -4.56 -17.40
C SER A 31 70.38 -4.82 -18.80
N LYS A 32 69.39 -5.65 -18.92
CA LYS A 32 68.39 -5.49 -19.97
C LYS A 32 67.05 -5.34 -19.25
N THR A 33 66.71 -4.10 -18.89
CA THR A 33 65.32 -3.72 -18.62
C THR A 33 64.49 -4.26 -19.78
N PRO A 34 63.51 -5.14 -19.57
CA PRO A 34 62.63 -5.52 -20.66
C PRO A 34 61.95 -4.24 -21.12
N THR A 35 62.18 -3.82 -22.32
CA THR A 35 61.40 -2.83 -23.00
C THR A 35 59.95 -3.28 -22.89
N PRO A 36 59.01 -2.50 -22.29
CA PRO A 36 57.63 -2.92 -22.24
C PRO A 36 57.20 -3.20 -23.70
N PRO A 37 56.51 -4.34 -23.93
CA PRO A 37 56.07 -4.65 -25.28
C PRO A 37 55.32 -3.41 -25.82
N PRO A 38 55.48 -3.06 -27.10
CA PRO A 38 54.76 -1.95 -27.66
C PRO A 38 53.28 -2.21 -27.32
N VAL A 39 52.65 -1.20 -26.70
CA VAL A 39 51.20 -1.19 -26.52
C VAL A 39 50.63 -1.33 -27.92
N VAL A 40 50.33 -2.58 -28.29
CA VAL A 40 49.60 -2.86 -29.51
C VAL A 40 48.28 -2.13 -29.27
N ALA A 41 48.08 -1.03 -29.97
CA ALA A 41 46.82 -0.33 -30.03
C ALA A 41 45.80 -1.41 -30.44
N THR A 42 45.11 -1.98 -29.46
CA THR A 42 44.06 -2.97 -29.68
C THR A 42 43.04 -2.30 -30.56
N GLN A 43 42.95 -2.74 -31.81
CA GLN A 43 41.90 -2.22 -32.70
C GLN A 43 40.59 -2.37 -31.98
N PRO A 44 39.74 -1.32 -31.92
CA PRO A 44 38.48 -1.40 -31.24
C PRO A 44 37.68 -2.61 -31.71
N MET A 45 37.28 -3.47 -30.79
CA MET A 45 36.58 -4.69 -31.12
C MET A 45 35.23 -4.39 -31.80
N GLN A 46 34.93 -5.10 -32.89
CA GLN A 46 33.63 -4.99 -33.54
C GLN A 46 32.59 -5.75 -32.71
N VAL A 47 31.53 -5.04 -32.31
CA VAL A 47 30.38 -5.61 -31.61
C VAL A 47 29.09 -5.31 -32.35
N ARG A 48 28.14 -6.24 -32.33
CA ARG A 48 26.79 -5.94 -32.80
C ARG A 48 25.98 -5.35 -31.68
N VAL A 49 25.25 -4.28 -31.98
CA VAL A 49 24.38 -3.58 -31.04
C VAL A 49 22.97 -3.49 -31.59
N GLN A 50 22.01 -3.63 -30.71
CA GLN A 50 20.60 -3.44 -30.99
C GLN A 50 20.04 -2.42 -30.02
N GLU A 51 19.14 -1.54 -30.50
CA GLU A 51 18.45 -0.60 -29.66
C GLU A 51 17.24 -1.26 -29.01
N PHE A 52 17.18 -1.18 -27.69
CA PHE A 52 16.05 -1.63 -26.87
C PHE A 52 15.41 -0.44 -26.17
N ILE A 53 14.08 -0.41 -26.22
CA ILE A 53 13.26 0.62 -25.54
C ILE A 53 12.44 -0.09 -24.48
N ALA A 54 12.41 0.50 -23.27
CA ALA A 54 11.60 -0.02 -22.18
C ALA A 54 10.11 -0.06 -22.58
N GLN A 55 9.46 -1.16 -22.29
CA GLN A 55 8.03 -1.37 -22.54
C GLN A 55 7.28 -1.38 -21.19
N PRO A 56 6.02 -0.95 -21.17
CA PRO A 56 5.19 -1.06 -19.98
C PRO A 56 4.92 -2.54 -19.70
N LEU A 57 5.36 -3.01 -18.55
CA LEU A 57 5.09 -4.36 -18.05
C LEU A 57 4.18 -4.26 -16.83
N GLN A 58 3.06 -4.97 -16.84
CA GLN A 58 2.26 -5.16 -15.63
C GLN A 58 2.97 -6.13 -14.68
N ARG A 59 3.23 -5.66 -13.48
CA ARG A 59 3.75 -6.51 -12.41
C ARG A 59 2.61 -7.28 -11.79
N GLU A 60 2.67 -8.59 -11.84
CA GLU A 60 1.68 -9.45 -11.21
C GLU A 60 2.10 -9.76 -9.78
N ILE A 61 1.45 -9.06 -8.83
CA ILE A 61 1.54 -9.35 -7.41
C ILE A 61 0.17 -9.91 -7.03
N VAL A 62 0.11 -11.15 -6.57
CA VAL A 62 -1.16 -11.78 -6.14
C VAL A 62 -1.17 -11.84 -4.63
N ILE A 63 -2.10 -11.14 -4.01
CA ILE A 63 -2.26 -11.05 -2.56
C ILE A 63 -3.55 -11.76 -2.19
N THR A 64 -3.48 -12.76 -1.33
CA THR A 64 -4.69 -13.38 -0.79
C THR A 64 -5.36 -12.42 0.17
N GLY A 65 -6.67 -12.25 0.01
CA GLY A 65 -7.48 -11.37 0.81
C GLY A 65 -8.86 -11.95 1.10
N ARG A 66 -9.64 -11.15 1.82
CA ARG A 66 -11.04 -11.44 2.12
C ARG A 66 -11.89 -10.20 1.97
N THR A 67 -13.13 -10.37 1.57
CA THR A 67 -14.12 -9.30 1.53
C THR A 67 -14.58 -8.96 2.95
N ALA A 68 -14.79 -7.69 3.23
CA ALA A 68 -15.36 -7.16 4.46
C ALA A 68 -16.37 -6.07 4.14
N PRO A 69 -17.35 -5.82 4.99
CA PRO A 69 -18.25 -4.70 4.81
C PRO A 69 -17.48 -3.38 4.79
N TYR A 70 -17.91 -2.45 3.95
CA TYR A 70 -17.35 -1.08 3.97
C TYR A 70 -17.61 -0.41 5.31
N ARG A 71 -18.81 -0.60 5.86
CA ARG A 71 -19.17 -0.20 7.22
C ARG A 71 -20.25 -1.11 7.77
N ILE A 72 -20.18 -1.28 9.08
CA ILE A 72 -21.18 -1.94 9.88
C ILE A 72 -21.49 -1.07 11.09
N ALA A 73 -22.73 -0.98 11.49
CA ALA A 73 -23.13 -0.19 12.64
C ALA A 73 -24.13 -0.94 13.50
N THR A 74 -23.91 -0.89 14.80
CA THR A 74 -24.87 -1.35 15.79
C THR A 74 -25.73 -0.16 16.20
N VAL A 75 -27.01 -0.20 15.86
CA VAL A 75 -28.00 0.76 16.32
C VAL A 75 -28.38 0.42 17.76
N ARG A 76 -28.23 1.39 18.65
CA ARG A 76 -28.46 1.20 20.08
C ARG A 76 -29.69 1.97 20.53
N ALA A 77 -30.35 1.46 21.58
CA ALA A 77 -31.44 2.17 22.22
C ALA A 77 -30.91 3.46 22.89
N GLU A 78 -31.55 4.60 22.62
CA GLU A 78 -31.23 5.91 23.24
C GLU A 78 -32.10 6.20 24.45
N ILE A 79 -33.15 5.40 24.65
CA ILE A 79 -34.04 5.43 25.80
C ILE A 79 -34.36 4.02 26.28
N ASP A 80 -34.74 3.90 27.52
CA ASP A 80 -35.28 2.64 28.08
C ASP A 80 -36.70 2.40 27.59
N GLY A 81 -37.05 1.14 27.36
CA GLY A 81 -38.44 0.81 27.01
C GLY A 81 -38.62 -0.64 26.60
N ARG A 82 -39.88 -1.07 26.57
CA ARG A 82 -40.26 -2.41 26.10
C ARG A 82 -40.45 -2.38 24.58
N VAL A 83 -39.94 -3.39 23.88
CA VAL A 83 -40.18 -3.58 22.44
C VAL A 83 -41.65 -3.98 22.23
N THR A 84 -42.36 -3.18 21.45
CA THR A 84 -43.79 -3.41 21.11
C THR A 84 -43.98 -3.94 19.71
N GLU A 85 -43.15 -3.52 18.77
CA GLU A 85 -43.25 -3.92 17.37
C GLU A 85 -41.89 -4.09 16.74
N ILE A 86 -41.79 -5.05 15.83
CA ILE A 86 -40.66 -5.28 14.95
C ILE A 86 -41.15 -5.02 13.52
N LEU A 87 -40.53 -4.05 12.84
CA LEU A 87 -40.95 -3.57 11.54
C LEU A 87 -40.01 -4.01 10.40
N ALA A 88 -38.87 -4.63 10.73
CA ALA A 88 -37.94 -5.20 9.75
C ALA A 88 -37.38 -6.53 10.25
N GLU A 89 -37.37 -7.52 9.37
CA GLU A 89 -36.80 -8.84 9.62
C GLU A 89 -35.31 -8.90 9.32
N ARG A 90 -34.60 -9.86 9.95
CA ARG A 90 -33.20 -10.13 9.66
C ARG A 90 -33.03 -10.50 8.19
N GLY A 91 -31.99 -9.99 7.52
CA GLY A 91 -31.73 -10.15 6.09
C GLY A 91 -32.51 -9.18 5.21
N ALA A 92 -33.45 -8.40 5.76
CA ALA A 92 -34.17 -7.40 4.98
C ALA A 92 -33.30 -6.20 4.60
N ARG A 93 -33.51 -5.66 3.40
CA ARG A 93 -32.97 -4.37 3.00
C ARG A 93 -33.76 -3.26 3.61
N VAL A 94 -33.05 -2.31 4.20
CA VAL A 94 -33.63 -1.18 4.91
C VAL A 94 -33.02 0.12 4.41
N GLN A 95 -33.81 1.20 4.45
CA GLN A 95 -33.40 2.52 4.00
C GLN A 95 -33.04 3.41 5.20
N LYS A 96 -32.24 4.43 4.95
CA LYS A 96 -31.93 5.47 5.94
C LYS A 96 -33.22 6.07 6.52
N ASN A 97 -33.24 6.23 7.84
CA ASN A 97 -34.37 6.72 8.63
C ASN A 97 -35.59 5.75 8.67
N GLN A 98 -35.51 4.56 8.08
CA GLN A 98 -36.54 3.55 8.24
C GLN A 98 -36.58 3.06 9.71
N VAL A 99 -37.77 2.95 10.26
CA VAL A 99 -38.00 2.39 11.60
C VAL A 99 -37.94 0.88 11.52
N VAL A 100 -37.14 0.27 12.38
CA VAL A 100 -36.98 -1.21 12.42
C VAL A 100 -37.55 -1.83 13.69
N VAL A 101 -37.55 -1.08 14.78
CA VAL A 101 -38.11 -1.49 16.05
C VAL A 101 -38.83 -0.32 16.68
N ARG A 102 -39.96 -0.59 17.33
CA ARG A 102 -40.73 0.40 18.11
C ARG A 102 -40.74 0.00 19.57
N LEU A 103 -40.41 0.96 20.44
CA LEU A 103 -40.55 0.82 21.88
C LEU A 103 -41.91 1.32 22.36
N ALA A 104 -42.28 0.92 23.57
CA ALA A 104 -43.53 1.45 24.20
C ALA A 104 -43.42 2.97 24.40
N VAL A 105 -44.50 3.64 24.11
CA VAL A 105 -44.55 5.12 24.25
C VAL A 105 -44.71 5.48 25.75
N ASP A 106 -45.38 4.66 26.52
CA ASP A 106 -45.70 4.86 27.96
C ASP A 106 -46.26 6.26 28.23
N ASP A 107 -45.70 7.00 29.18
CA ASP A 107 -46.12 8.34 29.57
C ASP A 107 -45.46 9.50 28.75
N ARG A 108 -44.63 9.19 27.76
CA ARG A 108 -43.81 10.18 27.01
C ARG A 108 -44.66 11.18 26.25
N GLU A 109 -45.79 10.73 25.72
CA GLU A 109 -46.72 11.62 25.02
C GLU A 109 -47.40 12.59 26.00
N THR A 110 -47.74 12.13 27.19
CA THR A 110 -48.30 12.97 28.25
C THR A 110 -47.29 14.00 28.72
N ARG A 111 -46.04 13.59 28.96
CA ARG A 111 -44.94 14.50 29.33
C ARG A 111 -44.67 15.57 28.26
N LEU A 112 -44.76 15.23 26.97
CA LEU A 112 -44.63 16.20 25.89
C LEU A 112 -45.76 17.22 25.92
N LYS A 113 -47.00 16.79 26.13
CA LYS A 113 -48.14 17.69 26.26
C LYS A 113 -48.03 18.62 27.47
N GLU A 114 -47.57 18.12 28.61
CA GLU A 114 -47.33 18.92 29.84
C GLU A 114 -46.23 19.97 29.58
N ALA A 115 -45.10 19.57 28.94
CA ALA A 115 -44.04 20.49 28.60
C ALA A 115 -44.49 21.59 27.63
N GLN A 116 -45.30 21.25 26.65
CA GLN A 116 -45.91 22.21 25.69
C GLN A 116 -46.87 23.20 26.38
N ALA A 117 -47.69 22.72 27.34
CA ALA A 117 -48.57 23.59 28.10
C ALA A 117 -47.79 24.57 28.96
N LEU A 118 -46.71 24.09 29.63
CA LEU A 118 -45.82 24.94 30.40
C LEU A 118 -45.12 25.98 29.52
N LEU A 119 -44.65 25.60 28.34
CA LEU A 119 -44.05 26.53 27.38
C LEU A 119 -45.04 27.65 27.02
N SER A 120 -46.28 27.32 26.64
CA SER A 120 -47.31 28.28 26.29
C SER A 120 -47.61 29.27 27.45
N GLN A 121 -47.65 28.76 28.68
CA GLN A 121 -47.78 29.61 29.88
C GLN A 121 -46.59 30.59 30.02
N ARG A 122 -45.36 30.12 29.88
CA ARG A 122 -44.16 30.96 30.01
C ARG A 122 -44.02 31.99 28.87
N GLU A 123 -44.43 31.64 27.66
CA GLU A 123 -44.46 32.58 26.54
C GLU A 123 -45.44 33.73 26.82
N THR A 124 -46.63 33.40 27.36
CA THR A 124 -47.63 34.40 27.72
C THR A 124 -47.15 35.33 28.85
N ASP A 125 -46.54 34.77 29.90
CA ASP A 125 -45.98 35.53 31.03
C ASP A 125 -44.84 36.46 30.58
N TYR A 126 -43.89 35.95 29.79
CA TYR A 126 -42.79 36.77 29.26
C TYR A 126 -43.29 37.89 28.38
N LYS A 127 -44.26 37.62 27.50
CA LYS A 127 -44.88 38.63 26.62
C LYS A 127 -45.58 39.72 27.46
N ALA A 128 -46.36 39.33 28.46
CA ALA A 128 -47.04 40.27 29.34
C ALA A 128 -46.04 41.17 30.10
N LYS A 129 -45.02 40.61 30.73
CA LYS A 129 -43.99 41.37 31.44
C LYS A 129 -43.21 42.30 30.52
N ARG A 130 -42.86 41.86 29.33
CA ARG A 130 -42.15 42.68 28.33
C ARG A 130 -43.03 43.88 27.87
N ASP A 131 -44.32 43.66 27.68
CA ASP A 131 -45.24 44.75 27.25
C ASP A 131 -45.54 45.74 28.37
N LEU A 132 -45.56 45.31 29.64
CA LEU A 132 -45.64 46.18 30.82
C LEU A 132 -44.36 47.01 30.98
N ALA A 133 -43.18 46.41 30.75
CA ALA A 133 -41.90 47.13 30.83
C ALA A 133 -41.78 48.24 29.78
N LYS A 134 -42.28 48.05 28.56
CA LYS A 134 -42.34 49.09 27.52
C LYS A 134 -43.19 50.31 27.96
N LYS A 135 -44.08 50.11 28.92
CA LYS A 135 -44.92 51.14 29.51
C LYS A 135 -44.37 51.72 30.81
N GLY A 136 -43.14 51.23 31.20
CA GLY A 136 -42.50 51.72 32.45
C GLY A 136 -43.00 51.07 33.73
N PHE A 137 -43.85 50.03 33.65
CA PHE A 137 -44.48 49.39 34.83
C PHE A 137 -43.79 48.13 35.32
N GLN A 138 -42.63 47.72 34.73
CA GLN A 138 -41.93 46.49 35.09
C GLN A 138 -40.44 46.69 35.15
N ALA A 139 -39.78 46.09 36.17
CA ALA A 139 -38.31 46.12 36.31
C ALA A 139 -37.65 45.19 35.28
N GLU A 140 -36.49 45.59 34.79
CA GLU A 140 -35.72 44.82 33.81
C GLU A 140 -35.31 43.42 34.31
N THR A 141 -35.02 43.28 35.64
CA THR A 141 -34.74 42.02 36.30
C THR A 141 -35.88 41.00 36.18
N GLN A 142 -37.11 41.45 36.25
CA GLN A 142 -38.30 40.58 36.12
C GLN A 142 -38.52 40.11 34.70
N ILE A 143 -38.13 40.90 33.69
CA ILE A 143 -38.11 40.44 32.29
C ILE A 143 -37.04 39.39 32.09
N ALA A 144 -35.83 39.60 32.62
CA ALA A 144 -34.75 38.65 32.55
C ALA A 144 -35.11 37.31 33.21
N GLU A 145 -35.78 37.35 34.36
CA GLU A 145 -36.28 36.14 35.02
C GLU A 145 -37.32 35.42 34.17
N ALA A 146 -38.33 36.12 33.63
CA ALA A 146 -39.33 35.50 32.78
C ALA A 146 -38.75 34.95 31.49
N PHE A 147 -37.73 35.58 30.91
CA PHE A 147 -36.98 35.08 29.78
C PHE A 147 -36.22 33.79 30.13
N ALA A 148 -35.53 33.71 31.25
CA ALA A 148 -34.84 32.50 31.69
C ALA A 148 -35.82 31.34 31.91
N LEU A 149 -37.00 31.59 32.46
CA LEU A 149 -38.04 30.56 32.65
C LEU A 149 -38.62 30.10 31.30
N LEU A 150 -38.76 31.00 30.33
CA LEU A 150 -39.19 30.67 28.96
C LEU A 150 -38.18 29.76 28.27
N GLU A 151 -36.89 30.10 28.31
CA GLU A 151 -35.84 29.28 27.73
C GLU A 151 -35.75 27.89 28.40
N SER A 152 -35.95 27.83 29.72
CA SER A 152 -36.04 26.56 30.44
C SER A 152 -37.20 25.70 29.93
N ALA A 153 -38.41 26.31 29.74
CA ALA A 153 -39.56 25.59 29.25
C ALA A 153 -39.38 25.08 27.79
N LYS A 154 -38.69 25.84 26.93
CA LYS A 154 -38.31 25.38 25.59
C LYS A 154 -37.40 24.13 25.65
N ASN A 155 -36.44 24.13 26.55
CA ASN A 155 -35.54 22.98 26.74
C ASN A 155 -36.36 21.73 27.21
N TRP A 156 -37.35 21.91 28.10
CA TRP A 156 -38.20 20.79 28.52
C TRP A 156 -39.03 20.20 27.39
N VAL A 157 -39.56 21.03 26.49
CA VAL A 157 -40.25 20.55 25.28
C VAL A 157 -39.30 19.78 24.39
N MET A 158 -38.11 20.29 24.14
CA MET A 158 -37.13 19.64 23.31
C MET A 158 -36.73 18.25 23.86
N GLN A 159 -36.51 18.15 25.18
CA GLN A 159 -36.17 16.86 25.82
C GLN A 159 -37.33 15.87 25.75
N ALA A 160 -38.58 16.30 26.02
CA ALA A 160 -39.75 15.46 25.93
C ALA A 160 -40.01 14.98 24.49
N GLN A 161 -39.79 15.84 23.51
CA GLN A 161 -39.92 15.50 22.08
C GLN A 161 -38.86 14.48 21.66
N LEU A 162 -37.60 14.68 22.04
CA LEU A 162 -36.52 13.73 21.77
C LEU A 162 -36.82 12.37 22.39
N ALA A 163 -37.26 12.34 23.66
CA ALA A 163 -37.63 11.10 24.33
C ALA A 163 -38.79 10.35 23.64
N ARG A 164 -39.78 11.10 23.10
CA ARG A 164 -40.87 10.53 22.30
C ARG A 164 -40.39 10.03 20.94
N ASP A 165 -39.49 10.76 20.26
CA ASP A 165 -39.00 10.40 18.92
C ASP A 165 -38.10 9.17 18.99
N ASN A 166 -37.34 9.01 20.07
CA ASN A 166 -36.40 7.88 20.28
C ASN A 166 -37.12 6.56 20.62
N VAL A 167 -38.46 6.50 20.76
CA VAL A 167 -39.20 5.23 20.78
C VAL A 167 -39.13 4.51 19.44
N LEU A 168 -38.84 5.26 18.36
CA LEU A 168 -38.72 4.74 17.01
C LEU A 168 -37.22 4.51 16.69
N ILE A 169 -36.80 3.26 16.77
CA ILE A 169 -35.41 2.91 16.45
C ILE A 169 -35.24 2.96 14.93
N LYS A 170 -34.45 3.92 14.46
CA LYS A 170 -34.24 4.23 13.02
C LYS A 170 -32.85 3.83 12.56
N ILE A 171 -32.76 3.44 11.30
CA ILE A 171 -31.52 3.04 10.64
C ILE A 171 -30.74 4.28 10.17
N PRO A 172 -29.40 4.36 10.39
CA PRO A 172 -28.61 5.55 10.06
C PRO A 172 -28.23 5.67 8.58
N PHE A 173 -28.23 4.57 7.82
CA PHE A 173 -27.89 4.51 6.39
C PHE A 173 -28.54 3.32 5.69
N ASP A 174 -28.58 3.32 4.37
CA ASP A 174 -29.12 2.23 3.56
C ASP A 174 -28.25 0.97 3.68
N GLY A 175 -28.88 -0.20 3.82
CA GLY A 175 -28.12 -1.45 3.97
C GLY A 175 -29.00 -2.65 4.24
N VAL A 176 -28.38 -3.71 4.75
CA VAL A 176 -29.04 -4.96 5.17
C VAL A 176 -29.01 -5.08 6.68
N LEU A 177 -30.14 -5.45 7.26
CA LEU A 177 -30.26 -5.76 8.67
C LEU A 177 -29.63 -7.14 8.95
N VAL A 178 -28.40 -7.17 9.45
CA VAL A 178 -27.63 -8.39 9.67
C VAL A 178 -28.12 -9.14 10.92
N GLN A 179 -28.30 -8.40 12.01
CA GLN A 179 -28.73 -8.94 13.29
C GLN A 179 -29.75 -8.02 13.95
N ARG A 180 -30.64 -8.64 14.71
CA ARG A 180 -31.59 -7.99 15.60
C ARG A 180 -31.69 -8.87 16.86
N PRO A 181 -30.92 -8.53 17.92
CA PRO A 181 -30.85 -9.34 19.14
C PRO A 181 -32.04 -9.15 20.08
N VAL A 182 -33.06 -8.40 19.69
CA VAL A 182 -34.24 -8.09 20.50
C VAL A 182 -35.51 -8.70 19.91
N GLU A 183 -36.45 -9.11 20.78
CA GLU A 183 -37.76 -9.64 20.41
C GLU A 183 -38.91 -8.85 21.03
N ILE A 184 -40.12 -9.01 20.49
CA ILE A 184 -41.33 -8.35 21.04
C ILE A 184 -41.51 -8.77 22.49
N GLY A 185 -41.65 -7.79 23.37
CA GLY A 185 -41.77 -7.98 24.81
C GLY A 185 -40.47 -7.78 25.59
N ASP A 186 -39.33 -7.79 24.93
CA ASP A 186 -38.05 -7.51 25.58
C ASP A 186 -38.00 -6.07 26.12
N TYR A 187 -37.27 -5.90 27.23
CA TYR A 187 -37.01 -4.58 27.79
C TYR A 187 -35.56 -4.19 27.51
N VAL A 188 -35.38 -3.11 26.76
CA VAL A 188 -34.06 -2.55 26.42
C VAL A 188 -33.75 -1.35 27.30
N ARG A 189 -32.46 -1.17 27.60
CA ARG A 189 -31.92 -0.01 28.31
C ARG A 189 -31.11 0.87 27.38
N VAL A 190 -30.89 2.11 27.80
CA VAL A 190 -30.00 3.03 27.08
C VAL A 190 -28.64 2.35 26.85
N GLY A 191 -28.21 2.31 25.57
CA GLY A 191 -26.96 1.70 25.16
C GLY A 191 -27.04 0.25 24.68
N ASP A 192 -28.16 -0.45 24.91
CA ASP A 192 -28.34 -1.82 24.43
C ASP A 192 -28.41 -1.86 22.90
N GLY A 193 -27.74 -2.86 22.29
CA GLY A 193 -27.79 -3.07 20.84
C GLY A 193 -29.15 -3.61 20.42
N VAL A 194 -29.83 -2.92 19.50
CA VAL A 194 -31.16 -3.29 19.01
C VAL A 194 -31.11 -3.88 17.61
N ALA A 195 -30.22 -3.36 16.77
CA ALA A 195 -30.08 -3.79 15.37
C ALA A 195 -28.64 -3.61 14.90
N GLU A 196 -28.17 -4.52 14.04
CA GLU A 196 -26.89 -4.38 13.35
C GLU A 196 -27.14 -4.29 11.86
N ILE A 197 -26.64 -3.21 11.25
CA ILE A 197 -26.80 -2.93 9.82
C ILE A 197 -25.47 -2.91 9.12
N MET A 198 -25.43 -3.48 7.91
CA MET A 198 -24.28 -3.54 7.02
C MET A 198 -24.59 -2.79 5.73
N ASP A 199 -23.65 -1.97 5.27
CA ASP A 199 -23.73 -1.31 3.97
C ASP A 199 -23.37 -2.32 2.87
N GLU A 200 -24.28 -2.55 1.93
CA GLU A 200 -24.08 -3.45 0.78
C GLU A 200 -23.58 -2.74 -0.49
N ALA A 201 -23.58 -1.41 -0.54
CA ALA A 201 -23.25 -0.70 -1.78
C ALA A 201 -21.77 -0.83 -2.16
N LYS A 202 -20.93 -1.01 -1.14
CA LYS A 202 -19.49 -1.15 -1.28
C LYS A 202 -18.96 -2.20 -0.32
N PHE A 203 -17.85 -2.82 -0.74
CA PHE A 203 -17.07 -3.70 0.12
C PHE A 203 -15.62 -3.24 0.19
N LEU A 204 -14.96 -3.62 1.25
CA LEU A 204 -13.53 -3.59 1.38
C LEU A 204 -13.00 -4.99 1.10
N VAL A 205 -11.89 -5.07 0.40
CA VAL A 205 -11.10 -6.29 0.31
C VAL A 205 -9.84 -6.06 1.11
N ILE A 206 -9.65 -6.88 2.12
CA ILE A 206 -8.55 -6.78 3.06
C ILE A 206 -7.58 -7.90 2.76
N GLY A 207 -6.32 -7.56 2.54
CA GLY A 207 -5.22 -8.49 2.34
C GLY A 207 -3.98 -8.06 3.11
N ASP A 208 -2.97 -8.91 3.07
CA ASP A 208 -1.72 -8.70 3.78
C ASP A 208 -0.54 -8.81 2.81
N LEU A 209 0.25 -7.73 2.73
CA LEU A 209 1.43 -7.59 1.89
C LEU A 209 2.70 -7.87 2.68
N ASN A 210 3.67 -8.53 2.07
CA ASN A 210 5.01 -8.55 2.63
C ASN A 210 5.74 -7.21 2.38
N GLU A 211 6.90 -7.02 3.03
CA GLU A 211 7.67 -5.78 2.96
C GLU A 211 8.15 -5.45 1.54
N LEU A 212 8.54 -6.46 0.75
CA LEU A 212 9.03 -6.27 -0.61
C LEU A 212 7.90 -5.85 -1.58
N GLU A 213 6.73 -6.45 -1.42
CA GLU A 213 5.55 -6.13 -2.23
C GLU A 213 4.97 -4.75 -1.89
N ARG A 214 5.07 -4.36 -0.59
CA ARG A 214 4.59 -3.05 -0.14
C ARG A 214 5.26 -1.89 -0.88
N ALA A 215 6.54 -2.00 -1.20
CA ALA A 215 7.28 -0.96 -1.93
C ALA A 215 6.73 -0.71 -3.34
N ALA A 216 6.06 -1.70 -3.92
CA ALA A 216 5.51 -1.67 -5.27
C ALA A 216 4.05 -1.19 -5.31
N VAL A 217 3.35 -1.11 -4.17
CA VAL A 217 1.92 -0.77 -4.11
C VAL A 217 1.74 0.65 -3.57
N ARG A 218 0.79 1.41 -4.15
CA ARG A 218 0.50 2.78 -3.74
C ARG A 218 -0.99 2.98 -3.47
N VAL A 219 -1.31 3.77 -2.44
CA VAL A 219 -2.67 4.21 -2.18
C VAL A 219 -3.17 5.03 -3.37
N GLY A 220 -4.42 4.77 -3.77
CA GLY A 220 -5.04 5.42 -4.92
C GLY A 220 -4.88 4.64 -6.24
N SER A 221 -3.97 3.66 -6.33
CA SER A 221 -3.83 2.78 -7.49
C SER A 221 -5.05 1.87 -7.64
N ARG A 222 -5.25 1.38 -8.87
CA ARG A 222 -6.27 0.36 -9.15
C ARG A 222 -5.74 -1.03 -8.78
N ALA A 223 -6.65 -1.90 -8.36
CA ALA A 223 -6.38 -3.31 -8.20
C ALA A 223 -7.54 -4.12 -8.79
N GLU A 224 -7.24 -5.21 -9.44
CA GLU A 224 -8.23 -6.23 -9.78
C GLU A 224 -8.44 -7.09 -8.53
N VAL A 225 -9.68 -7.34 -8.21
CA VAL A 225 -10.09 -8.28 -7.15
C VAL A 225 -10.78 -9.44 -7.82
N ARG A 226 -10.26 -10.64 -7.62
CA ARG A 226 -10.78 -11.89 -8.20
C ARG A 226 -11.28 -12.79 -7.08
N LEU A 227 -12.55 -13.15 -7.13
CA LEU A 227 -13.12 -14.15 -6.23
C LEU A 227 -12.72 -15.56 -6.66
N LEU A 228 -12.72 -16.50 -5.72
CA LEU A 228 -12.51 -17.92 -6.04
C LEU A 228 -13.60 -18.51 -6.96
N THR A 229 -14.77 -17.87 -7.04
CA THR A 229 -15.85 -18.21 -7.98
C THR A 229 -15.53 -17.89 -9.44
N GLY A 230 -14.48 -17.09 -9.69
CA GLY A 230 -14.09 -16.61 -11.03
C GLY A 230 -14.55 -15.19 -11.34
N ASP A 231 -15.45 -14.62 -10.56
CA ASP A 231 -15.88 -13.23 -10.73
C ASP A 231 -14.73 -12.28 -10.42
N SER A 232 -14.59 -11.22 -11.22
CA SER A 232 -13.58 -10.20 -11.00
C SER A 232 -14.17 -8.79 -11.02
N VAL A 233 -13.61 -7.89 -10.24
CA VAL A 233 -13.99 -6.48 -10.19
C VAL A 233 -12.76 -5.60 -10.01
N THR A 234 -12.77 -4.43 -10.62
CA THR A 234 -11.72 -3.43 -10.40
C THR A 234 -12.10 -2.55 -9.22
N GLY A 235 -11.21 -2.48 -8.24
CA GLY A 235 -11.30 -1.60 -7.09
C GLY A 235 -10.18 -0.57 -7.05
N LYS A 236 -10.21 0.25 -6.00
CA LYS A 236 -9.20 1.25 -5.71
C LYS A 236 -8.58 0.97 -4.35
N ILE A 237 -7.25 0.97 -4.28
CA ILE A 237 -6.53 0.83 -3.02
C ILE A 237 -6.80 2.07 -2.17
N SER A 238 -7.52 1.89 -1.08
CA SER A 238 -7.94 2.95 -0.17
C SER A 238 -6.99 3.12 1.00
N LEU A 239 -6.37 2.02 1.45
CA LEU A 239 -5.45 2.01 2.57
C LEU A 239 -4.27 1.08 2.33
N LEU A 240 -3.09 1.54 2.73
CA LEU A 240 -1.88 0.75 2.85
C LEU A 240 -1.27 1.06 4.22
N ALA A 241 -1.27 0.08 5.12
CA ALA A 241 -0.78 0.27 6.46
C ALA A 241 0.69 0.76 6.49
N THR A 242 0.98 1.69 7.39
CA THR A 242 2.34 2.19 7.63
C THR A 242 3.08 1.37 8.66
N GLN A 243 2.37 0.60 9.47
CA GLN A 243 2.91 -0.29 10.48
C GLN A 243 2.60 -1.74 10.09
N ALA A 244 3.62 -2.59 10.17
CA ALA A 244 3.44 -4.02 9.99
C ALA A 244 2.78 -4.65 11.22
N ASP A 245 2.00 -5.68 10.99
CA ASP A 245 1.55 -6.58 12.05
C ASP A 245 2.77 -7.27 12.68
N ALA A 246 2.86 -7.27 14.00
CA ALA A 246 4.03 -7.76 14.73
C ALA A 246 4.20 -9.29 14.63
N ALA A 247 3.12 -10.04 14.47
CA ALA A 247 3.13 -11.50 14.43
C ALA A 247 3.47 -12.02 13.02
N THR A 248 2.85 -11.43 11.99
CA THR A 248 2.97 -11.88 10.59
C THR A 248 4.04 -11.13 9.81
N ARG A 249 4.47 -9.95 10.27
CA ARG A 249 5.37 -9.01 9.57
C ARG A 249 4.82 -8.56 8.21
N THR A 250 3.51 -8.51 8.09
CA THR A 250 2.81 -8.08 6.89
C THR A 250 2.18 -6.71 7.07
N PHE A 251 1.94 -6.01 5.97
CA PHE A 251 1.27 -4.72 5.94
C PHE A 251 -0.14 -4.90 5.39
N ARG A 252 -1.13 -4.46 6.14
CA ARG A 252 -2.52 -4.50 5.71
C ARG A 252 -2.74 -3.59 4.51
N ILE A 253 -3.41 -4.12 3.49
CA ILE A 253 -3.94 -3.40 2.34
C ILE A 253 -5.46 -3.50 2.34
N GLU A 254 -6.12 -2.40 1.97
CA GLU A 254 -7.56 -2.38 1.76
C GLU A 254 -7.86 -1.84 0.36
N VAL A 255 -8.71 -2.56 -0.35
CA VAL A 255 -9.20 -2.18 -1.67
C VAL A 255 -10.70 -1.96 -1.58
N GLU A 256 -11.15 -0.76 -1.92
CA GLU A 256 -12.57 -0.45 -2.02
C GLU A 256 -13.10 -0.93 -3.36
N ILE A 257 -14.16 -1.77 -3.33
CA ILE A 257 -14.83 -2.30 -4.50
C ILE A 257 -16.31 -1.92 -4.51
N PRO A 258 -16.89 -1.56 -5.66
CA PRO A 258 -18.33 -1.39 -5.79
C PRO A 258 -19.04 -2.76 -5.76
N ASN A 259 -20.26 -2.80 -5.24
CA ASN A 259 -21.10 -4.00 -5.21
C ASN A 259 -22.48 -3.71 -5.82
N ASN A 260 -22.50 -3.08 -6.99
CA ASN A 260 -23.74 -2.68 -7.66
C ASN A 260 -24.64 -3.87 -7.99
N ASP A 261 -24.04 -4.97 -8.42
CA ASP A 261 -24.74 -6.20 -8.82
C ASP A 261 -25.01 -7.13 -7.63
N LYS A 262 -24.60 -6.73 -6.42
CA LYS A 262 -24.77 -7.50 -5.17
C LYS A 262 -24.22 -8.92 -5.22
N THR A 263 -23.15 -9.08 -5.97
CA THR A 263 -22.44 -10.35 -6.16
C THR A 263 -21.54 -10.69 -4.97
N PHE A 264 -21.03 -9.65 -4.29
CA PHE A 264 -20.11 -9.81 -3.17
C PHE A 264 -20.86 -9.92 -1.85
N ALA A 265 -20.41 -10.86 -1.02
CA ALA A 265 -20.81 -11.02 0.37
C ALA A 265 -19.59 -10.82 1.28
N ALA A 266 -19.84 -10.53 2.56
CA ALA A 266 -18.77 -10.41 3.55
C ALA A 266 -18.13 -11.78 3.87
N GLY A 267 -16.81 -11.81 4.05
CA GLY A 267 -16.07 -13.01 4.44
C GLY A 267 -15.66 -13.94 3.30
N GLN A 268 -15.89 -13.58 2.04
CA GLN A 268 -15.44 -14.36 0.89
C GLN A 268 -13.92 -14.22 0.70
N THR A 269 -13.26 -15.33 0.39
CA THR A 269 -11.84 -15.33 0.01
C THR A 269 -11.68 -14.84 -1.43
N CYS A 270 -10.67 -14.00 -1.67
CA CYS A 270 -10.37 -13.43 -2.96
C CYS A 270 -8.87 -13.15 -3.13
N GLU A 271 -8.49 -12.86 -4.36
CA GLU A 271 -7.16 -12.40 -4.72
C GLU A 271 -7.20 -10.91 -5.04
N ILE A 272 -6.23 -10.16 -4.55
CA ILE A 272 -5.99 -8.76 -4.88
C ILE A 272 -4.79 -8.71 -5.81
N ILE A 273 -4.94 -8.15 -7.00
CA ILE A 273 -3.91 -8.01 -8.01
C ILE A 273 -3.73 -6.51 -8.29
N PRO A 274 -2.78 -5.83 -7.63
CA PRO A 274 -2.48 -4.43 -7.91
C PRO A 274 -2.08 -4.23 -9.37
N MET A 275 -2.71 -3.27 -10.04
CA MET A 275 -2.42 -2.92 -11.43
C MET A 275 -1.26 -1.91 -11.47
N GLU A 276 -0.04 -2.38 -11.23
CA GLU A 276 1.16 -1.56 -11.32
C GLU A 276 1.85 -1.80 -12.66
N THR A 277 2.12 -0.71 -13.37
CA THR A 277 2.88 -0.74 -14.62
C THR A 277 4.29 -0.21 -14.36
N ILE A 278 5.28 -1.01 -14.68
CA ILE A 278 6.69 -0.64 -14.60
C ILE A 278 7.31 -0.61 -15.99
N ALA A 279 8.29 0.28 -16.18
CA ALA A 279 9.09 0.27 -17.40
C ALA A 279 10.12 -0.86 -17.30
N ALA A 280 10.07 -1.80 -18.23
CA ALA A 280 10.96 -2.97 -18.26
C ALA A 280 11.40 -3.28 -19.68
N HIS A 281 12.56 -3.94 -19.81
CA HIS A 281 13.08 -4.39 -21.09
C HIS A 281 12.91 -5.88 -21.24
N GLN A 282 12.30 -6.32 -22.33
CA GLN A 282 12.27 -7.73 -22.72
C GLN A 282 13.50 -8.03 -23.56
N ILE A 283 14.37 -8.90 -23.09
CA ILE A 283 15.59 -9.27 -23.80
C ILE A 283 15.80 -10.79 -23.77
N SER A 284 16.62 -11.29 -24.68
CA SER A 284 17.05 -12.70 -24.61
C SER A 284 17.91 -12.94 -23.36
N ALA A 285 17.69 -14.03 -22.65
CA ALA A 285 18.51 -14.44 -21.51
C ALA A 285 20.00 -14.59 -21.86
N ALA A 286 20.33 -14.86 -23.12
CA ALA A 286 21.70 -14.96 -23.63
C ALA A 286 22.48 -13.62 -23.55
N LEU A 287 21.80 -12.48 -23.40
CA LEU A 287 22.42 -11.17 -23.28
C LEU A 287 22.79 -10.79 -21.84
N LEU A 288 22.36 -11.60 -20.88
CA LEU A 288 22.74 -11.40 -19.48
C LEU A 288 24.24 -11.67 -19.31
N SER A 289 24.89 -10.86 -18.51
CA SER A 289 26.28 -11.01 -18.11
C SER A 289 26.45 -10.71 -16.63
N LEU A 290 27.54 -11.23 -16.06
CA LEU A 290 27.94 -10.96 -14.69
C LEU A 290 29.12 -9.99 -14.71
N ASN A 291 29.16 -9.06 -13.78
CA ASN A 291 30.35 -8.27 -13.54
C ASN A 291 31.32 -9.03 -12.60
N ASP A 292 32.48 -8.45 -12.34
CA ASP A 292 33.53 -9.04 -11.49
C ASP A 292 33.08 -9.25 -10.02
N ALA A 293 32.04 -8.56 -9.58
CA ALA A 293 31.40 -8.69 -8.27
C ALA A 293 30.26 -9.73 -8.25
N GLY A 294 29.99 -10.43 -9.38
CA GLY A 294 28.92 -11.42 -9.48
C GLY A 294 27.51 -10.81 -9.63
N VAL A 295 27.41 -9.51 -9.92
CA VAL A 295 26.11 -8.84 -10.14
C VAL A 295 25.64 -9.12 -11.56
N VAL A 296 24.37 -9.53 -11.70
CA VAL A 296 23.71 -9.74 -12.98
C VAL A 296 23.38 -8.39 -13.63
N GLY A 297 23.61 -8.29 -14.93
CA GLY A 297 23.31 -7.08 -15.68
C GLY A 297 23.49 -7.29 -17.18
N VAL A 298 23.55 -6.18 -17.91
CA VAL A 298 23.71 -6.17 -19.37
C VAL A 298 24.82 -5.22 -19.75
N LYS A 299 25.49 -5.49 -20.88
CA LYS A 299 26.50 -4.63 -21.47
C LYS A 299 25.86 -3.83 -22.61
N ALA A 300 26.02 -2.51 -22.54
CA ALA A 300 25.52 -1.58 -23.56
C ALA A 300 26.65 -0.66 -24.05
N VAL A 301 26.43 -0.03 -25.17
CA VAL A 301 27.37 0.94 -25.76
C VAL A 301 26.79 2.34 -25.64
N ASN A 302 27.54 3.24 -25.02
CA ASN A 302 27.13 4.65 -24.89
C ASN A 302 27.32 5.45 -26.21
N LEU A 303 27.02 6.75 -26.19
CA LEU A 303 27.14 7.63 -27.36
C LEU A 303 28.60 7.82 -27.80
N GLN A 304 29.56 7.61 -26.92
CA GLN A 304 31.01 7.70 -27.20
C GLN A 304 31.61 6.35 -27.65
N ASN A 305 30.76 5.37 -27.98
CA ASN A 305 31.14 4.00 -28.34
C ASN A 305 31.95 3.26 -27.28
N LYS A 306 31.68 3.57 -26.00
CA LYS A 306 32.30 2.93 -24.85
C LYS A 306 31.33 1.94 -24.23
N VAL A 307 31.84 0.79 -23.82
CA VAL A 307 31.05 -0.26 -23.15
C VAL A 307 30.75 0.15 -21.72
N GLU A 308 29.48 0.08 -21.34
CA GLU A 308 29.00 0.29 -20.00
C GLU A 308 28.25 -0.96 -19.50
N PHE A 309 28.42 -1.27 -18.23
CA PHE A 309 27.67 -2.34 -17.56
C PHE A 309 26.53 -1.73 -16.75
N TYR A 310 25.31 -2.19 -17.02
CA TYR A 310 24.12 -1.78 -16.29
C TYR A 310 23.64 -2.95 -15.44
N PRO A 311 23.70 -2.83 -14.10
CA PRO A 311 23.07 -3.80 -13.20
C PRO A 311 21.57 -3.86 -13.50
N ALA A 312 21.03 -5.06 -13.61
CA ALA A 312 19.63 -5.26 -13.93
C ALA A 312 18.99 -6.23 -12.93
N GLU A 313 17.74 -5.99 -12.62
CA GLU A 313 16.95 -6.87 -11.77
C GLU A 313 15.95 -7.65 -12.62
N LEU A 314 15.99 -8.99 -12.50
CA LEU A 314 15.09 -9.89 -13.19
C LEU A 314 13.71 -9.83 -12.51
N ILE A 315 12.67 -9.48 -13.30
CA ILE A 315 11.29 -9.44 -12.82
C ILE A 315 10.56 -10.74 -13.14
N ARG A 316 10.66 -11.16 -14.41
CA ARG A 316 9.93 -12.33 -14.93
C ARG A 316 10.73 -13.00 -16.03
N SER A 317 10.68 -14.33 -16.07
CA SER A 317 11.23 -15.14 -17.16
C SER A 317 10.08 -15.79 -17.93
N GLU A 318 10.09 -15.65 -19.24
CA GLU A 318 9.11 -16.23 -20.16
C GLU A 318 9.83 -17.04 -21.25
N GLY A 319 9.14 -17.90 -21.95
CA GLY A 319 9.75 -18.67 -23.04
C GLY A 319 10.38 -17.80 -24.14
N SER A 320 9.94 -16.56 -24.31
CA SER A 320 10.41 -15.57 -25.29
C SER A 320 11.60 -14.72 -24.79
N GLY A 321 11.99 -14.80 -23.50
CA GLY A 321 13.05 -14.01 -22.93
C GLY A 321 12.86 -13.67 -21.46
N VAL A 322 13.63 -12.69 -20.99
CA VAL A 322 13.60 -12.21 -19.62
C VAL A 322 13.22 -10.74 -19.57
N TRP A 323 12.44 -10.38 -18.57
CA TRP A 323 12.07 -8.98 -18.29
C TRP A 323 12.96 -8.41 -17.20
N LEU A 324 13.62 -7.28 -17.53
CA LEU A 324 14.57 -6.61 -16.64
C LEU A 324 14.10 -5.20 -16.30
N LYS A 325 14.26 -4.81 -15.04
CA LYS A 325 14.07 -3.42 -14.58
C LYS A 325 15.42 -2.79 -14.17
N ASN A 326 15.37 -1.54 -13.75
CA ASN A 326 16.52 -0.71 -13.36
C ASN A 326 17.50 -0.41 -14.51
N LEU A 327 17.00 -0.43 -15.74
CA LEU A 327 17.75 -0.05 -16.93
C LEU A 327 17.25 1.30 -17.45
N PRO A 328 18.10 2.13 -18.11
CA PRO A 328 17.67 3.34 -18.80
C PRO A 328 16.58 3.05 -19.84
N THR A 329 15.65 3.97 -20.04
CA THR A 329 14.50 3.79 -20.96
C THR A 329 14.90 3.38 -22.37
N LYS A 330 16.09 3.81 -22.82
CA LYS A 330 16.64 3.52 -24.15
C LYS A 330 18.09 3.07 -24.01
N LEU A 331 18.42 1.90 -24.57
CA LEU A 331 19.74 1.29 -24.47
C LEU A 331 20.16 0.69 -25.81
N ARG A 332 21.45 0.84 -26.16
CA ARG A 332 22.10 0.11 -27.24
C ARG A 332 22.81 -1.11 -26.66
N LEU A 333 22.09 -2.23 -26.54
CA LEU A 333 22.62 -3.47 -25.98
C LEU A 333 23.57 -4.16 -26.97
N ILE A 334 24.65 -4.74 -26.45
CA ILE A 334 25.55 -5.58 -27.24
C ILE A 334 24.87 -6.95 -27.38
N THR A 335 24.48 -7.32 -28.61
CA THR A 335 23.84 -8.59 -28.94
C THR A 335 24.84 -9.68 -29.30
N VAL A 336 26.00 -9.29 -29.83
CA VAL A 336 27.11 -10.21 -30.15
C VAL A 336 28.43 -9.58 -29.77
N GLY A 337 29.29 -10.35 -29.12
CA GLY A 337 30.61 -9.90 -28.68
C GLY A 337 30.67 -9.49 -27.19
N GLN A 338 29.56 -9.56 -26.44
CA GLN A 338 29.49 -9.15 -25.02
C GLN A 338 30.48 -9.92 -24.12
N GLY A 339 30.83 -11.14 -24.45
CA GLY A 339 31.81 -11.95 -23.67
C GLY A 339 33.25 -11.50 -23.83
N PHE A 340 33.57 -10.72 -24.87
CA PHE A 340 34.94 -10.34 -25.22
C PHE A 340 35.29 -8.90 -24.88
N VAL A 341 34.33 -8.12 -24.39
CA VAL A 341 34.52 -6.72 -24.03
C VAL A 341 34.30 -6.48 -22.54
N ARG A 342 35.03 -5.52 -21.98
CA ARG A 342 34.93 -5.12 -20.57
C ARG A 342 34.31 -3.72 -20.47
N PRO A 343 33.68 -3.40 -19.34
CA PRO A 343 33.26 -2.02 -19.07
C PRO A 343 34.45 -1.07 -19.20
N GLY A 344 34.24 -0.01 -20.00
CA GLY A 344 35.29 0.96 -20.29
C GLY A 344 35.97 0.80 -21.65
N ASP A 345 35.88 -0.36 -22.29
CA ASP A 345 36.47 -0.58 -23.63
C ASP A 345 35.79 0.27 -24.69
N VAL A 346 36.58 0.78 -25.63
CA VAL A 346 36.09 1.45 -26.84
C VAL A 346 35.86 0.40 -27.92
N VAL A 347 34.67 0.39 -28.51
CA VAL A 347 34.24 -0.62 -29.49
C VAL A 347 33.74 0.03 -30.78
N HIS A 348 33.71 -0.74 -31.87
CA HIS A 348 33.06 -0.38 -33.12
C HIS A 348 31.68 -1.04 -33.18
N PRO A 349 30.58 -0.30 -32.87
CA PRO A 349 29.24 -0.82 -32.91
C PRO A 349 28.72 -0.93 -34.36
N THR A 350 28.28 -2.10 -34.74
CA THR A 350 27.48 -2.33 -35.96
C THR A 350 26.03 -2.52 -35.54
N VAL A 351 25.17 -1.65 -36.05
CA VAL A 351 23.73 -1.68 -35.70
C VAL A 351 23.07 -2.87 -36.43
N GLU A 352 22.44 -3.74 -35.66
CA GLU A 352 21.60 -4.82 -36.18
C GLU A 352 20.21 -4.26 -36.48
N VAL A 353 19.81 -4.22 -37.75
CA VAL A 353 18.45 -3.84 -38.13
C VAL A 353 17.52 -5.03 -37.87
N GLN A 354 16.55 -4.85 -37.01
CA GLN A 354 15.50 -5.87 -36.81
C GLN A 354 14.85 -6.22 -38.15
N LYS A 355 15.05 -7.44 -38.62
CA LYS A 355 14.12 -8.02 -39.58
C LYS A 355 12.79 -8.24 -38.86
N LYS A 356 11.76 -7.48 -39.28
CA LYS A 356 10.37 -7.63 -38.83
C LYS A 356 9.84 -9.06 -39.07
#